data_76f51c5cd2c0a7270a06af1cd56b1360
#
_entry.id   76f51c5cd2c0a7270a06af1cd56b1360
#
_cell.length_a   1.000
_cell.length_b   1.000
_cell.length_c   1.000
_cell.angle_alpha   90.00
_cell.angle_beta   90.00
_cell.angle_gamma   90.00
#
_symmetry.space_group_name_H-M   'P 1'
#
loop_
_entity.id
_entity.type
_entity.pdbx_description
1 polymer ?
#
loop_
_entity_poly.entity_id
_entity_poly.type
_entity_poly.pdbx_seq_one_letter_code
_entity_poly.pdbx_strand_id
1 'polypeptide(L)'
;MAPMQHSMLMKIVIAASIAGIAFLPADGARRVRDQDQAFAARKAGQIMPLHAIESRIVPRMPGCDYLGPDFDPSSGVYRLKFMRGRSVIYVDVDGHNGQIVGRSGD
;
A
#
# COMPACT_ATOMS: atom_id res chain seq x y z
N MET A 1 -29.55 -43.19 31.61
CA MET A 1 -29.06 -43.46 30.25
C MET A 1 -29.48 -42.39 29.27
N ALA A 2 -30.72 -42.04 29.20
CA ALA A 2 -31.17 -40.98 28.32
C ALA A 2 -30.47 -39.63 28.56
N PRO A 3 -30.22 -39.20 29.81
CA PRO A 3 -29.55 -37.92 30.03
C PRO A 3 -28.13 -37.85 29.47
N MET A 4 -27.41 -38.95 29.52
CA MET A 4 -26.07 -38.98 29.00
C MET A 4 -26.03 -38.87 27.48
N GLN A 5 -26.95 -39.49 26.79
CA GLN A 5 -27.06 -39.41 25.35
C GLN A 5 -27.40 -38.01 24.88
N HIS A 6 -28.27 -37.30 25.57
CA HIS A 6 -28.61 -35.94 25.24
C HIS A 6 -27.44 -35.01 25.38
N SER A 7 -26.61 -35.17 26.41
CA SER A 7 -25.43 -34.37 26.60
C SER A 7 -24.43 -34.50 25.44
N MET A 8 -24.22 -35.70 24.98
CA MET A 8 -23.32 -35.96 23.87
C MET A 8 -23.81 -35.34 22.58
N LEU A 9 -25.09 -35.43 22.28
CA LEU A 9 -25.66 -34.83 21.09
C LEU A 9 -25.54 -33.31 21.10
N MET A 10 -25.76 -32.67 22.24
CA MET A 10 -25.63 -31.25 22.38
C MET A 10 -24.20 -30.77 22.12
N LYS A 11 -23.22 -31.49 22.59
CA LYS A 11 -21.81 -31.15 22.36
C LYS A 11 -21.44 -31.19 20.89
N ILE A 12 -21.92 -32.15 20.13
CA ILE A 12 -21.65 -32.27 18.71
C ILE A 12 -22.24 -31.10 17.94
N VAL A 13 -23.47 -30.70 18.26
CA VAL A 13 -24.14 -29.59 17.60
C VAL A 13 -23.39 -28.28 17.81
N ILE A 14 -22.89 -28.01 19.01
CA ILE A 14 -22.15 -26.81 19.33
C ILE A 14 -20.85 -26.75 18.53
N ALA A 15 -20.14 -27.85 18.42
CA ALA A 15 -18.90 -27.92 17.67
C ALA A 15 -19.11 -27.59 16.18
N ALA A 16 -20.16 -28.09 15.58
CA ALA A 16 -20.47 -27.81 14.17
C ALA A 16 -20.78 -26.34 13.94
N SER A 17 -21.50 -25.70 14.86
CA SER A 17 -21.82 -24.28 14.73
C SER A 17 -20.59 -23.41 14.74
N ILE A 18 -19.65 -23.68 15.62
CA ILE A 18 -18.42 -22.92 15.73
C ILE A 18 -17.60 -23.00 14.44
N ALA A 19 -17.48 -24.20 13.89
CA ALA A 19 -16.73 -24.41 12.66
C ALA A 19 -17.33 -23.63 11.48
N GLY A 20 -18.64 -23.59 11.36
CA GLY A 20 -19.32 -22.87 10.30
C GLY A 20 -19.07 -21.35 10.36
N ILE A 21 -19.09 -20.78 11.55
CA ILE A 21 -18.86 -19.35 11.74
C ILE A 21 -17.42 -18.97 11.35
N ALA A 22 -16.45 -19.80 11.65
CA ALA A 22 -15.05 -19.50 11.37
C ALA A 22 -14.74 -19.40 9.88
N PHE A 23 -15.43 -20.12 9.01
CA PHE A 23 -15.15 -20.15 7.59
C PHE A 23 -15.67 -18.92 6.83
N LEU A 24 -16.86 -18.44 7.14
CA LEU A 24 -17.51 -17.38 6.38
C LEU A 24 -16.72 -16.06 6.34
N PRO A 25 -16.19 -15.53 7.46
CA PRO A 25 -15.42 -14.30 7.42
C PRO A 25 -14.11 -14.41 6.65
N ALA A 26 -13.49 -15.58 6.65
CA ALA A 26 -12.22 -15.77 5.96
C ALA A 26 -12.34 -15.63 4.44
N ASP A 27 -13.42 -16.12 3.84
CA ASP A 27 -13.62 -16.04 2.40
C ASP A 27 -13.86 -14.60 1.93
N GLY A 28 -14.65 -13.83 2.66
CA GLY A 28 -14.90 -12.45 2.35
C GLY A 28 -13.63 -11.61 2.40
N ALA A 29 -12.83 -11.79 3.45
CA ALA A 29 -11.57 -11.08 3.61
C ALA A 29 -10.58 -11.42 2.51
N ARG A 30 -10.56 -12.66 2.05
CA ARG A 30 -9.67 -13.09 0.97
C ARG A 30 -10.02 -12.41 -0.35
N ARG A 31 -11.29 -12.30 -0.70
CA ARG A 31 -11.73 -11.65 -1.93
C ARG A 31 -11.33 -10.18 -1.96
N VAL A 32 -11.50 -9.46 -0.86
CA VAL A 32 -11.12 -8.05 -0.77
C VAL A 32 -9.62 -7.89 -0.98
N ARG A 33 -8.82 -8.73 -0.34
CA ARG A 33 -7.37 -8.69 -0.51
C ARG A 33 -6.93 -8.97 -1.94
N ASP A 34 -7.57 -9.94 -2.60
CA ASP A 34 -7.25 -10.27 -3.99
C ASP A 34 -7.55 -9.11 -4.92
N GLN A 35 -8.68 -8.42 -4.71
CA GLN A 35 -9.04 -7.24 -5.50
C GLN A 35 -8.06 -6.10 -5.26
N ASP A 36 -7.68 -5.85 -4.01
CA ASP A 36 -6.73 -4.80 -3.67
C ASP A 36 -5.36 -5.08 -4.27
N GLN A 37 -4.91 -6.32 -4.24
CA GLN A 37 -3.64 -6.71 -4.82
C GLN A 37 -3.64 -6.55 -6.35
N ALA A 38 -4.71 -6.93 -7.02
CA ALA A 38 -4.84 -6.78 -8.46
C ALA A 38 -4.83 -5.30 -8.88
N PHE A 39 -5.53 -4.45 -8.12
CA PHE A 39 -5.54 -3.02 -8.36
C PHE A 39 -4.16 -2.41 -8.15
N ALA A 40 -3.49 -2.76 -7.05
CA ALA A 40 -2.14 -2.28 -6.77
C ALA A 40 -1.14 -2.71 -7.83
N ALA A 41 -1.25 -3.96 -8.33
CA ALA A 41 -0.37 -4.45 -9.38
C ALA A 41 -0.55 -3.69 -10.69
N ARG A 42 -1.81 -3.39 -11.06
CA ARG A 42 -2.07 -2.58 -12.26
C ARG A 42 -1.51 -1.17 -12.12
N LYS A 43 -1.69 -0.55 -10.96
CA LYS A 43 -1.13 0.78 -10.71
C LYS A 43 0.40 0.75 -10.73
N ALA A 44 1.00 -0.25 -10.12
CA ALA A 44 2.45 -0.39 -10.09
C ALA A 44 3.03 -0.54 -11.50
N GLY A 45 2.32 -1.22 -12.42
CA GLY A 45 2.74 -1.34 -13.81
C GLY A 45 2.66 -0.04 -14.60
N GLN A 46 1.88 0.94 -14.11
CA GLN A 46 1.73 2.24 -14.76
C GLN A 46 2.66 3.31 -14.17
N ILE A 47 3.24 3.08 -13.02
CA ILE A 47 4.07 4.02 -12.28
C ILE A 47 5.52 3.54 -12.31
N MET A 48 6.43 4.44 -12.63
CA MET A 48 7.86 4.15 -12.57
C MET A 48 8.29 3.83 -11.15
N PRO A 49 9.19 2.88 -10.93
CA PRO A 49 9.70 2.61 -9.59
C PRO A 49 10.47 3.81 -9.03
N LEU A 50 10.44 3.96 -7.71
CA LEU A 50 11.02 5.10 -7.03
C LEU A 50 12.49 5.31 -7.40
N HIS A 51 13.30 4.25 -7.44
CA HIS A 51 14.73 4.42 -7.72
C HIS A 51 14.98 4.94 -9.12
N ALA A 52 14.12 4.66 -10.09
CA ALA A 52 14.22 5.23 -11.43
C ALA A 52 13.95 6.74 -11.42
N ILE A 53 12.98 7.17 -10.63
CA ILE A 53 12.71 8.60 -10.42
C ILE A 53 13.89 9.27 -9.72
N GLU A 54 14.38 8.67 -8.65
CA GLU A 54 15.53 9.22 -7.91
C GLU A 54 16.76 9.34 -8.78
N SER A 55 17.04 8.35 -9.60
CA SER A 55 18.19 8.37 -10.51
C SER A 55 18.15 9.49 -11.52
N ARG A 56 16.96 9.94 -11.88
CA ARG A 56 16.79 11.06 -12.81
C ARG A 56 16.92 12.42 -12.14
N ILE A 57 16.39 12.52 -10.92
CA ILE A 57 16.20 13.83 -10.27
C ILE A 57 17.34 14.20 -9.35
N VAL A 58 17.83 13.26 -8.52
CA VAL A 58 18.85 13.55 -7.53
C VAL A 58 20.13 14.13 -8.16
N PRO A 59 20.63 13.61 -9.30
CA PRO A 59 21.80 14.23 -9.93
C PRO A 59 21.59 15.65 -10.44
N ARG A 60 20.34 16.08 -10.62
CA ARG A 60 20.01 17.43 -11.06
C ARG A 60 19.93 18.44 -9.92
N MET A 61 20.16 17.98 -8.69
CA MET A 61 20.06 18.80 -7.48
C MET A 61 21.41 18.87 -6.77
N PRO A 62 22.46 19.41 -7.42
CA PRO A 62 23.77 19.50 -6.79
C PRO A 62 23.75 20.46 -5.60
N GLY A 63 24.50 20.13 -4.57
CA GLY A 63 24.55 20.93 -3.35
C GLY A 63 23.34 20.78 -2.44
N CYS A 64 22.45 19.85 -2.72
CA CYS A 64 21.29 19.56 -1.90
C CYS A 64 21.42 18.17 -1.26
N ASP A 65 20.96 18.06 -0.01
CA ASP A 65 20.85 16.77 0.66
C ASP A 65 19.48 16.18 0.39
N TYR A 66 19.44 14.96 -0.08
CA TYR A 66 18.18 14.27 -0.36
C TYR A 66 17.59 13.74 0.93
N LEU A 67 16.34 14.12 1.24
CA LEU A 67 15.66 13.73 2.47
C LEU A 67 14.73 12.55 2.30
N GLY A 68 14.38 12.20 1.07
CA GLY A 68 13.51 11.08 0.80
C GLY A 68 12.24 11.47 0.04
N PRO A 69 11.46 10.46 -0.37
CA PRO A 69 10.26 10.68 -1.17
C PRO A 69 9.00 10.65 -0.33
N ASP A 70 7.96 11.31 -0.86
CA ASP A 70 6.57 11.02 -0.56
C ASP A 70 5.89 10.62 -1.86
N PHE A 71 4.93 9.71 -1.81
CA PHE A 71 4.19 9.28 -2.98
C PHE A 71 2.70 9.48 -2.74
N ASP A 72 2.03 10.11 -3.71
CA ASP A 72 0.59 10.27 -3.70
C ASP A 72 -0.03 9.24 -4.64
N PRO A 73 -0.67 8.19 -4.11
CA PRO A 73 -1.26 7.16 -4.97
C PRO A 73 -2.47 7.65 -5.79
N SER A 74 -3.12 8.71 -5.36
CA SER A 74 -4.27 9.24 -6.10
C SER A 74 -3.88 9.93 -7.40
N SER A 75 -2.76 10.63 -7.41
CA SER A 75 -2.26 11.35 -8.58
C SER A 75 -1.13 10.62 -9.29
N GLY A 76 -0.45 9.69 -8.61
CA GLY A 76 0.73 9.04 -9.14
C GLY A 76 1.96 9.92 -9.14
N VAL A 77 1.99 10.96 -8.30
CA VAL A 77 3.08 11.92 -8.23
C VAL A 77 3.99 11.59 -7.06
N TYR A 78 5.30 11.57 -7.31
CA TYR A 78 6.31 11.50 -6.28
C TYR A 78 6.73 12.91 -5.90
N ARG A 79 6.79 13.19 -4.60
CA ARG A 79 7.37 14.43 -4.08
C ARG A 79 8.71 14.10 -3.46
N LEU A 80 9.79 14.53 -4.10
CA LEU A 80 11.14 14.36 -3.59
C LEU A 80 11.53 15.58 -2.77
N LYS A 81 12.02 15.35 -1.56
CA LYS A 81 12.37 16.41 -0.61
C LYS A 81 13.86 16.53 -0.52
N PHE A 82 14.34 17.76 -0.60
CA PHE A 82 15.77 18.10 -0.54
C PHE A 82 16.00 19.21 0.47
N MET A 83 17.19 19.25 1.03
CA MET A 83 17.64 20.32 1.91
C MET A 83 18.80 21.05 1.26
N ARG A 84 18.66 22.37 1.14
CA ARG A 84 19.78 23.23 0.71
C ARG A 84 19.99 24.27 1.81
N GLY A 85 21.09 24.14 2.58
CA GLY A 85 21.28 24.97 3.75
C GLY A 85 20.17 24.77 4.74
N ARG A 86 19.37 25.81 5.01
CA ARG A 86 18.23 25.75 5.94
C ARG A 86 16.88 25.67 5.22
N SER A 87 16.90 25.56 3.89
CA SER A 87 15.67 25.55 3.10
C SER A 87 15.34 24.15 2.64
N VAL A 88 14.06 23.80 2.71
CA VAL A 88 13.55 22.54 2.16
C VAL A 88 12.99 22.82 0.77
N ILE A 89 13.41 22.02 -0.20
CA ILE A 89 12.97 22.12 -1.58
C ILE A 89 12.17 20.87 -1.91
N TYR A 90 11.00 21.06 -2.50
CA TYR A 90 10.15 19.96 -2.98
C TYR A 90 10.19 19.92 -4.50
N VAL A 91 10.40 18.73 -5.06
CA VAL A 91 10.33 18.49 -6.49
C VAL A 91 9.26 17.45 -6.74
N ASP A 92 8.19 17.84 -7.42
CA ASP A 92 7.09 16.93 -7.75
C ASP A 92 7.34 16.35 -9.13
N VAL A 93 7.30 15.02 -9.20
CA VAL A 93 7.63 14.26 -10.41
C VAL A 93 6.47 13.35 -10.75
N ASP A 94 5.99 13.42 -11.98
CA ASP A 94 4.96 12.51 -12.46
C ASP A 94 5.53 11.09 -12.54
N GLY A 95 4.95 10.19 -11.75
CA GLY A 95 5.39 8.80 -11.73
C GLY A 95 5.12 8.05 -13.03
N HIS A 96 4.24 8.55 -13.88
CA HIS A 96 3.91 7.88 -15.14
C HIS A 96 5.01 8.05 -16.20
N ASN A 97 5.72 9.19 -16.18
CA ASN A 97 6.70 9.51 -17.22
C ASN A 97 8.04 10.05 -16.68
N GLY A 98 8.14 10.29 -15.37
CA GLY A 98 9.37 10.79 -14.76
C GLY A 98 9.65 12.27 -15.00
N GLN A 99 8.66 13.04 -15.45
CA GLN A 99 8.83 14.46 -15.70
C GLN A 99 8.52 15.29 -14.47
N ILE A 100 9.26 16.37 -14.27
CA ILE A 100 9.01 17.31 -13.18
C ILE A 100 7.76 18.10 -13.51
N VAL A 101 6.78 18.07 -12.59
CA VAL A 101 5.52 18.78 -12.76
C VAL A 101 5.36 19.94 -11.78
N GLY A 102 6.26 20.06 -10.82
CA GLY A 102 6.24 21.16 -9.87
C GLY A 102 7.51 21.24 -9.06
N ARG A 103 7.78 22.43 -8.53
CA ARG A 103 8.93 22.66 -7.67
C ARG A 103 8.61 23.81 -6.72
N SER A 104 9.03 23.68 -5.47
CA SER A 104 8.79 24.71 -4.45
C SER A 104 9.91 24.72 -3.42
N GLY A 105 10.06 25.84 -2.72
CA GLY A 105 11.02 25.98 -1.62
C GLY A 105 12.38 26.51 -2.03
N ASP A 106 12.54 27.03 -3.21
CA ASP A 106 13.82 27.62 -3.67
C ASP A 106 14.15 28.92 -2.95
#